data_1e69435723e2c8c65b80c45ea594d94f
#
_entry.id   1e69435723e2c8c65b80c45ea594d94f
#
_cell.length_a   1.000
_cell.length_b   1.000
_cell.length_c   1.000
_cell.angle_alpha   90.00
_cell.angle_beta   90.00
_cell.angle_gamma   90.00
#
_symmetry.space_group_name_H-M   'P 1'
#
loop_
_entity.id
_entity.type
_entity.pdbx_description
1 polymer ?
#
loop_
_entity_poly.entity_id
_entity_poly.type
_entity_poly.pdbx_seq_one_letter_code
_entity_poly.pdbx_strand_id
1 'polypeptide(L)'
;MLEDQVSQSPGAILVAPSQPETVVPVLENASSSGLPVLLIDTDVEFEGKTTFIGTENFTAGQEGGKLLASMLEKGDKVVLISGALGNPATDERIKGAKEALEAAGMEVVAEQPADSDKAKAMSVMENILQNDKDIKGVFAANDDMAIGVLRAVQAENLDVKVIGTDGTEEAVQSILDGKLAGTIAQSPYNMGYQGVENALKVMKGESIDERIDAGIDIITKENAQEQLDFLKSISE
;
A
#
# COMPACT_ATOMS: atom_id res chain seq x y z
N MET A 1 -3.86 9.22 -24.57
CA MET A 1 -2.93 8.08 -24.37
C MET A 1 -3.68 6.76 -24.23
N LEU A 2 -4.61 6.56 -23.27
CA LEU A 2 -5.38 5.31 -23.17
C LEU A 2 -6.29 5.09 -24.40
N GLU A 3 -7.00 6.10 -24.84
CA GLU A 3 -7.83 6.07 -26.07
C GLU A 3 -7.02 5.65 -27.32
N ASP A 4 -5.77 6.13 -27.43
CA ASP A 4 -4.90 5.78 -28.55
C ASP A 4 -4.54 4.28 -28.52
N GLN A 5 -4.34 3.71 -27.33
CA GLN A 5 -4.07 2.28 -27.16
C GLN A 5 -5.32 1.45 -27.50
N VAL A 6 -6.49 1.85 -27.04
CA VAL A 6 -7.77 1.19 -27.37
C VAL A 6 -8.02 1.22 -28.87
N SER A 7 -7.72 2.34 -29.55
CA SER A 7 -7.93 2.49 -30.98
C SER A 7 -7.07 1.55 -31.84
N GLN A 8 -5.97 1.03 -31.30
CA GLN A 8 -5.09 0.05 -31.96
C GLN A 8 -5.65 -1.39 -31.93
N SER A 9 -6.82 -1.60 -31.30
CA SER A 9 -7.49 -2.89 -31.17
C SER A 9 -6.58 -4.00 -30.64
N PRO A 10 -5.93 -3.81 -29.47
CA PRO A 10 -5.13 -4.85 -28.85
C PRO A 10 -6.00 -6.04 -28.44
N GLY A 11 -5.38 -7.18 -28.08
CA GLY A 11 -6.11 -8.37 -27.62
C GLY A 11 -6.67 -8.23 -26.19
N ALA A 12 -6.04 -7.40 -25.36
CA ALA A 12 -6.47 -7.01 -24.01
C ALA A 12 -5.73 -5.73 -23.60
N ILE A 13 -6.24 -5.02 -22.57
CA ILE A 13 -5.52 -3.91 -21.94
C ILE A 13 -5.35 -4.13 -20.45
N LEU A 14 -4.15 -3.81 -19.94
CA LEU A 14 -3.83 -3.75 -18.53
C LEU A 14 -3.67 -2.28 -18.14
N VAL A 15 -4.38 -1.83 -17.12
CA VAL A 15 -4.40 -0.42 -16.73
C VAL A 15 -4.20 -0.28 -15.22
N ALA A 16 -3.22 0.55 -14.83
CA ALA A 16 -3.08 1.08 -13.47
C ALA A 16 -3.55 2.54 -13.50
N PRO A 17 -4.80 2.86 -13.16
CA PRO A 17 -5.31 4.20 -13.32
C PRO A 17 -4.80 5.13 -12.21
N SER A 18 -4.02 6.15 -12.58
CA SER A 18 -3.57 7.19 -11.62
C SER A 18 -4.70 8.16 -11.22
N GLN A 19 -5.74 8.27 -12.04
CA GLN A 19 -6.95 9.05 -11.78
C GLN A 19 -8.18 8.20 -12.14
N PRO A 20 -8.63 7.32 -11.23
CA PRO A 20 -9.63 6.29 -11.50
C PRO A 20 -10.90 6.81 -12.17
N GLU A 21 -11.52 7.82 -11.60
CA GLU A 21 -12.78 8.40 -12.08
C GLU A 21 -12.69 8.93 -13.53
N THR A 22 -11.53 9.42 -13.94
CA THR A 22 -11.37 10.05 -15.26
C THR A 22 -11.25 9.06 -16.40
N VAL A 23 -10.87 7.82 -16.12
CA VAL A 23 -10.65 6.78 -17.15
C VAL A 23 -11.89 5.93 -17.42
N VAL A 24 -12.88 5.94 -16.52
CA VAL A 24 -14.10 5.11 -16.61
C VAL A 24 -14.76 5.16 -18.00
N PRO A 25 -15.04 6.34 -18.61
CA PRO A 25 -15.70 6.36 -19.92
C PRO A 25 -14.92 5.66 -21.02
N VAL A 26 -13.58 5.70 -20.96
CA VAL A 26 -12.72 5.03 -21.94
C VAL A 26 -12.70 3.52 -21.71
N LEU A 27 -12.70 3.08 -20.45
CA LEU A 27 -12.74 1.67 -20.08
C LEU A 27 -14.06 1.02 -20.45
N GLU A 28 -15.19 1.70 -20.20
CA GLU A 28 -16.52 1.25 -20.61
C GLU A 28 -16.66 1.13 -22.13
N ASN A 29 -16.13 2.09 -22.89
CA ASN A 29 -16.12 2.02 -24.34
C ASN A 29 -15.27 0.84 -24.83
N ALA A 30 -14.10 0.60 -24.23
CA ALA A 30 -13.24 -0.52 -24.55
C ALA A 30 -13.94 -1.87 -24.28
N SER A 31 -14.52 -2.04 -23.08
CA SER A 31 -15.21 -3.28 -22.71
C SER A 31 -16.46 -3.52 -23.56
N SER A 32 -17.24 -2.48 -23.86
CA SER A 32 -18.43 -2.56 -24.72
C SER A 32 -18.08 -2.99 -26.16
N SER A 33 -16.87 -2.72 -26.62
CA SER A 33 -16.36 -3.19 -27.92
C SER A 33 -15.85 -4.63 -27.88
N GLY A 34 -15.91 -5.31 -26.72
CA GLY A 34 -15.45 -6.67 -26.50
C GLY A 34 -13.96 -6.79 -26.18
N LEU A 35 -13.29 -5.67 -25.89
CA LEU A 35 -11.88 -5.67 -25.47
C LEU A 35 -11.78 -6.01 -23.97
N PRO A 36 -11.06 -7.08 -23.57
CA PRO A 36 -10.82 -7.39 -22.17
C PRO A 36 -10.05 -6.26 -21.46
N VAL A 37 -10.59 -5.80 -20.32
CA VAL A 37 -10.02 -4.72 -19.51
C VAL A 37 -9.64 -5.28 -18.14
N LEU A 38 -8.34 -5.36 -17.87
CA LEU A 38 -7.79 -5.81 -16.60
C LEU A 38 -7.23 -4.58 -15.86
N LEU A 39 -7.66 -4.38 -14.62
CA LEU A 39 -7.10 -3.35 -13.74
C LEU A 39 -5.99 -3.96 -12.88
N ILE A 40 -4.92 -3.21 -12.66
CA ILE A 40 -3.83 -3.57 -11.76
C ILE A 40 -3.54 -2.43 -10.79
N ASP A 41 -3.14 -2.76 -9.56
CA ASP A 41 -2.78 -1.83 -8.49
C ASP A 41 -3.96 -0.99 -7.96
N THR A 42 -4.60 -0.22 -8.81
CA THR A 42 -5.71 0.66 -8.45
C THR A 42 -7.00 0.20 -9.09
N ASP A 43 -8.00 -0.10 -8.27
CA ASP A 43 -9.34 -0.51 -8.73
C ASP A 43 -10.23 0.70 -9.03
N VAL A 44 -11.14 0.51 -9.97
CA VAL A 44 -12.25 1.42 -10.25
C VAL A 44 -13.46 0.62 -10.73
N GLU A 45 -14.62 0.97 -10.22
CA GLU A 45 -15.86 0.28 -10.58
C GLU A 45 -16.41 0.79 -11.91
N PHE A 46 -16.61 -0.13 -12.85
CA PHE A 46 -17.32 0.09 -14.12
C PHE A 46 -17.88 -1.22 -14.66
N GLU A 47 -18.91 -1.12 -15.48
CA GLU A 47 -19.53 -2.30 -16.10
C GLU A 47 -18.61 -2.91 -17.15
N GLY A 48 -18.39 -4.23 -17.07
CA GLY A 48 -17.56 -4.96 -18.03
C GLY A 48 -16.07 -5.04 -17.67
N LYS A 49 -15.68 -4.65 -16.43
CA LYS A 49 -14.36 -4.94 -15.89
C LYS A 49 -14.10 -6.47 -15.94
N THR A 50 -12.99 -6.88 -16.53
CA THR A 50 -12.65 -8.31 -16.64
C THR A 50 -12.12 -8.85 -15.32
N THR A 51 -11.19 -8.15 -14.69
CA THR A 51 -10.63 -8.47 -13.37
C THR A 51 -9.91 -7.25 -12.78
N PHE A 52 -9.71 -7.28 -11.48
CA PHE A 52 -8.75 -6.44 -10.77
C PHE A 52 -7.66 -7.31 -10.13
N ILE A 53 -6.40 -6.92 -10.29
CA ILE A 53 -5.23 -7.59 -9.70
C ILE A 53 -4.49 -6.58 -8.83
N GLY A 54 -4.47 -6.80 -7.53
CA GLY A 54 -3.89 -5.82 -6.59
C GLY A 54 -3.72 -6.36 -5.19
N THR A 55 -3.40 -5.48 -4.26
CA THR A 55 -3.20 -5.80 -2.86
C THR A 55 -4.54 -5.89 -2.12
N GLU A 56 -4.69 -6.89 -1.27
CA GLU A 56 -5.75 -6.95 -0.26
C GLU A 56 -5.42 -5.97 0.88
N ASN A 57 -5.80 -4.69 0.68
CA ASN A 57 -5.37 -3.57 1.52
C ASN A 57 -5.77 -3.71 3.00
N PHE A 58 -6.95 -4.25 3.28
CA PHE A 58 -7.36 -4.52 4.66
C PHE A 58 -6.43 -5.54 5.33
N THR A 59 -6.10 -6.63 4.64
CA THR A 59 -5.15 -7.65 5.12
C THR A 59 -3.75 -7.07 5.30
N ALA A 60 -3.28 -6.24 4.37
CA ALA A 60 -2.00 -5.55 4.50
C ALA A 60 -1.95 -4.67 5.77
N GLY A 61 -3.03 -3.93 6.04
CA GLY A 61 -3.19 -3.18 7.28
C GLY A 61 -3.18 -4.07 8.52
N GLN A 62 -3.92 -5.17 8.51
CA GLN A 62 -3.93 -6.12 9.63
C GLN A 62 -2.54 -6.69 9.92
N GLU A 63 -1.80 -7.10 8.91
CA GLU A 63 -0.45 -7.64 9.08
C GLU A 63 0.52 -6.55 9.59
N GLY A 64 0.41 -5.30 9.12
CA GLY A 64 1.17 -4.18 9.64
C GLY A 64 0.85 -3.85 11.10
N GLY A 65 -0.42 -3.87 11.47
CA GLY A 65 -0.87 -3.71 12.85
C GLY A 65 -0.38 -4.82 13.78
N LYS A 66 -0.43 -6.08 13.34
CA LYS A 66 0.10 -7.24 14.07
C LYS A 66 1.62 -7.14 14.24
N LEU A 67 2.33 -6.77 13.17
CA LEU A 67 3.78 -6.57 13.22
C LEU A 67 4.14 -5.49 14.25
N LEU A 68 3.46 -4.34 14.23
CA LEU A 68 3.70 -3.27 15.19
C LEU A 68 3.39 -3.72 16.61
N ALA A 69 2.25 -4.37 16.84
CA ALA A 69 1.86 -4.87 18.17
C ALA A 69 2.86 -5.90 18.72
N SER A 70 3.50 -6.70 17.87
CA SER A 70 4.50 -7.68 18.31
C SER A 70 5.77 -7.06 18.91
N MET A 71 6.00 -5.77 18.68
CA MET A 71 7.15 -5.00 19.15
C MET A 71 6.83 -4.13 20.36
N LEU A 72 5.59 -4.14 20.85
CA LEU A 72 5.05 -3.25 21.88
C LEU A 72 4.48 -4.03 23.05
N GLU A 73 4.21 -3.33 24.15
CA GLU A 73 3.55 -3.89 25.33
C GLU A 73 2.06 -3.50 25.33
N LYS A 74 1.23 -4.35 25.93
CA LYS A 74 -0.20 -4.07 26.07
C LYS A 74 -0.44 -2.76 26.82
N GLY A 75 -1.26 -1.90 26.24
CA GLY A 75 -1.54 -0.56 26.76
C GLY A 75 -0.65 0.54 26.20
N ASP A 76 0.37 0.16 25.39
CA ASP A 76 1.20 1.16 24.71
C ASP A 76 0.37 2.00 23.75
N LYS A 77 0.69 3.30 23.72
CA LYS A 77 0.03 4.28 22.86
C LYS A 77 0.57 4.22 21.44
N VAL A 78 -0.34 4.14 20.48
CA VAL A 78 -0.02 4.08 19.06
C VAL A 78 -0.78 5.13 18.25
N VAL A 79 -0.19 5.53 17.13
CA VAL A 79 -0.74 6.51 16.20
C VAL A 79 -0.92 5.86 14.83
N LEU A 80 -1.99 6.23 14.14
CA LEU A 80 -2.25 5.87 12.74
C LEU A 80 -2.13 7.10 11.85
N ILE A 81 -1.33 7.00 10.78
CA ILE A 81 -1.18 8.06 9.78
C ILE A 81 -1.79 7.58 8.47
N SER A 82 -2.94 8.18 8.14
CA SER A 82 -3.71 7.83 6.94
C SER A 82 -3.28 8.60 5.70
N GLY A 83 -3.64 8.08 4.52
CA GLY A 83 -3.43 8.75 3.25
C GLY A 83 -4.39 9.92 3.03
N ALA A 84 -4.66 10.24 1.76
CA ALA A 84 -5.68 11.20 1.42
C ALA A 84 -7.07 10.68 1.81
N LEU A 85 -7.89 11.53 2.41
CA LEU A 85 -9.24 11.16 2.82
C LEU A 85 -10.07 10.67 1.63
N GLY A 86 -10.72 9.52 1.79
CA GLY A 86 -11.52 8.89 0.76
C GLY A 86 -10.71 8.09 -0.29
N ASN A 87 -9.42 7.85 -0.04
CA ASN A 87 -8.65 6.89 -0.82
C ASN A 87 -8.91 5.47 -0.27
N PRO A 88 -9.62 4.59 -1.01
CA PRO A 88 -10.04 3.29 -0.49
C PRO A 88 -8.88 2.40 -0.04
N ALA A 89 -7.75 2.43 -0.76
CA ALA A 89 -6.60 1.58 -0.44
C ALA A 89 -5.98 1.95 0.92
N THR A 90 -5.72 3.24 1.14
CA THR A 90 -5.15 3.71 2.41
C THR A 90 -6.15 3.62 3.56
N ASP A 91 -7.44 3.86 3.30
CA ASP A 91 -8.52 3.74 4.30
C ASP A 91 -8.65 2.29 4.79
N GLU A 92 -8.62 1.31 3.88
CA GLU A 92 -8.65 -0.11 4.23
C GLU A 92 -7.39 -0.55 5.02
N ARG A 93 -6.20 -0.04 4.66
CA ARG A 93 -4.97 -0.30 5.43
C ARG A 93 -5.09 0.21 6.87
N ILE A 94 -5.56 1.44 7.04
CA ILE A 94 -5.76 2.04 8.38
C ILE A 94 -6.79 1.25 9.19
N LYS A 95 -7.91 0.88 8.58
CA LYS A 95 -8.96 0.08 9.22
C LYS A 95 -8.42 -1.27 9.71
N GLY A 96 -7.68 -1.98 8.85
CA GLY A 96 -7.07 -3.26 9.19
C GLY A 96 -6.04 -3.13 10.31
N ALA A 97 -5.16 -2.13 10.25
CA ALA A 97 -4.15 -1.88 11.27
C ALA A 97 -4.79 -1.54 12.63
N LYS A 98 -5.80 -0.66 12.63
CA LYS A 98 -6.56 -0.29 13.83
C LYS A 98 -7.17 -1.50 14.52
N GLU A 99 -7.89 -2.34 13.75
CA GLU A 99 -8.51 -3.54 14.28
C GLU A 99 -7.48 -4.48 14.91
N ALA A 100 -6.34 -4.71 14.24
CA ALA A 100 -5.29 -5.57 14.75
C ALA A 100 -4.62 -5.01 16.02
N LEU A 101 -4.34 -3.70 16.07
CA LEU A 101 -3.72 -3.03 17.22
C LEU A 101 -4.67 -3.03 18.43
N GLU A 102 -5.94 -2.68 18.24
CA GLU A 102 -6.95 -2.70 19.32
C GLU A 102 -7.18 -4.13 19.85
N ALA A 103 -7.23 -5.13 18.97
CA ALA A 103 -7.35 -6.54 19.35
C ALA A 103 -6.14 -7.04 20.17
N ALA A 104 -4.93 -6.51 19.88
CA ALA A 104 -3.72 -6.79 20.65
C ALA A 104 -3.66 -6.00 21.98
N GLY A 105 -4.58 -5.07 22.20
CA GLY A 105 -4.70 -4.26 23.42
C GLY A 105 -3.84 -3.02 23.43
N MET A 106 -3.44 -2.51 22.26
CA MET A 106 -2.80 -1.20 22.11
C MET A 106 -3.83 -0.06 22.27
N GLU A 107 -3.39 1.10 22.68
CA GLU A 107 -4.22 2.31 22.78
C GLU A 107 -4.01 3.18 21.54
N VAL A 108 -4.97 3.20 20.60
CA VAL A 108 -4.94 4.08 19.44
C VAL A 108 -5.34 5.49 19.87
N VAL A 109 -4.36 6.36 20.10
CA VAL A 109 -4.57 7.72 20.66
C VAL A 109 -4.78 8.78 19.60
N ALA A 110 -4.38 8.54 18.36
CA ALA A 110 -4.60 9.46 17.25
C ALA A 110 -4.68 8.71 15.92
N GLU A 111 -5.52 9.24 15.04
CA GLU A 111 -5.61 8.86 13.61
C GLU A 111 -5.67 10.18 12.82
N GLN A 112 -4.67 10.43 11.98
CA GLN A 112 -4.51 11.71 11.29
C GLN A 112 -4.13 11.52 9.82
N PRO A 113 -4.78 12.25 8.89
CA PRO A 113 -4.44 12.21 7.48
C PRO A 113 -3.17 13.01 7.18
N ALA A 114 -2.35 12.46 6.29
CA ALA A 114 -1.15 13.12 5.78
C ALA A 114 -1.07 13.10 4.23
N ASP A 115 -2.19 12.85 3.54
CA ASP A 115 -2.38 12.93 2.08
C ASP A 115 -1.35 12.11 1.28
N SER A 116 -0.83 11.02 1.85
CA SER A 116 0.25 10.22 1.27
C SER A 116 1.55 11.01 1.01
N ASP A 117 1.75 12.12 1.73
CA ASP A 117 2.87 13.04 1.58
C ASP A 117 3.85 12.95 2.75
N LYS A 118 5.14 12.80 2.44
CA LYS A 118 6.23 12.66 3.40
C LYS A 118 6.39 13.88 4.32
N ALA A 119 6.33 15.09 3.77
CA ALA A 119 6.53 16.32 4.53
C ALA A 119 5.32 16.62 5.44
N LYS A 120 4.11 16.35 4.93
CA LYS A 120 2.88 16.48 5.71
C LYS A 120 2.86 15.48 6.87
N ALA A 121 3.25 14.21 6.64
CA ALA A 121 3.34 13.22 7.70
C ALA A 121 4.35 13.60 8.79
N MET A 122 5.50 14.17 8.42
CA MET A 122 6.46 14.72 9.37
C MET A 122 5.81 15.81 10.23
N SER A 123 5.17 16.81 9.62
CA SER A 123 4.52 17.90 10.34
C SER A 123 3.37 17.44 11.24
N VAL A 124 2.57 16.47 10.79
CA VAL A 124 1.50 15.84 11.58
C VAL A 124 2.10 15.16 12.82
N MET A 125 3.17 14.38 12.65
CA MET A 125 3.80 13.68 13.77
C MET A 125 4.48 14.65 14.74
N GLU A 126 5.13 15.71 14.27
CA GLU A 126 5.68 16.79 15.12
C GLU A 126 4.60 17.38 16.02
N ASN A 127 3.42 17.68 15.47
CA ASN A 127 2.28 18.21 16.24
C ASN A 127 1.77 17.21 17.29
N ILE A 128 1.72 15.93 16.95
CA ILE A 128 1.32 14.88 17.90
C ILE A 128 2.32 14.80 19.05
N LEU A 129 3.63 14.77 18.74
CA LEU A 129 4.70 14.68 19.76
C LEU A 129 4.84 15.92 20.64
N GLN A 130 4.38 17.10 20.18
CA GLN A 130 4.28 18.28 21.04
C GLN A 130 3.24 18.10 22.15
N ASN A 131 2.18 17.32 21.91
CA ASN A 131 1.10 17.11 22.87
C ASN A 131 1.31 15.85 23.73
N ASP A 132 1.85 14.78 23.13
CA ASP A 132 2.11 13.52 23.84
C ASP A 132 3.41 12.87 23.33
N LYS A 133 4.42 12.79 24.18
CA LYS A 133 5.71 12.14 23.88
C LYS A 133 5.75 10.67 24.29
N ASP A 134 4.67 10.14 24.86
CA ASP A 134 4.59 8.74 25.31
C ASP A 134 4.06 7.79 24.21
N ILE A 135 4.17 8.21 22.96
CA ILE A 135 3.87 7.35 21.81
C ILE A 135 4.97 6.28 21.69
N LYS A 136 4.56 5.01 21.53
CA LYS A 136 5.47 3.87 21.38
C LYS A 136 5.50 3.30 19.97
N GLY A 137 4.41 3.49 19.21
CA GLY A 137 4.33 2.97 17.85
C GLY A 137 3.54 3.85 16.90
N VAL A 138 3.87 3.77 15.62
CA VAL A 138 3.14 4.41 14.53
C VAL A 138 2.99 3.43 13.37
N PHE A 139 1.78 3.29 12.87
CA PHE A 139 1.52 2.67 11.58
C PHE A 139 1.16 3.77 10.57
N ALA A 140 1.87 3.79 9.46
CA ALA A 140 1.59 4.69 8.34
C ALA A 140 1.10 3.89 7.12
N ALA A 141 0.04 4.38 6.48
CA ALA A 141 -0.59 3.68 5.37
C ALA A 141 0.27 3.60 4.09
N ASN A 142 1.42 4.31 4.05
CA ASN A 142 2.45 4.11 3.04
C ASN A 142 3.86 4.45 3.58
N ASP A 143 4.88 4.06 2.84
CA ASP A 143 6.28 4.23 3.22
C ASP A 143 6.75 5.68 3.21
N ASP A 144 6.26 6.50 2.27
CA ASP A 144 6.61 7.92 2.25
C ASP A 144 6.18 8.62 3.54
N MET A 145 4.97 8.35 4.01
CA MET A 145 4.51 8.87 5.29
C MET A 145 5.30 8.26 6.46
N ALA A 146 5.62 6.96 6.43
CA ALA A 146 6.44 6.30 7.46
C ALA A 146 7.81 6.97 7.60
N ILE A 147 8.48 7.29 6.48
CA ILE A 147 9.75 8.02 6.47
C ILE A 147 9.59 9.45 7.03
N GLY A 148 8.48 10.12 6.71
CA GLY A 148 8.15 11.44 7.28
C GLY A 148 8.01 11.38 8.80
N VAL A 149 7.21 10.43 9.30
CA VAL A 149 7.04 10.16 10.75
C VAL A 149 8.38 9.86 11.42
N LEU A 150 9.19 8.98 10.81
CA LEU A 150 10.49 8.61 11.34
C LEU A 150 11.40 9.82 11.54
N ARG A 151 11.40 10.80 10.63
CA ARG A 151 12.19 12.04 10.75
C ARG A 151 11.75 12.87 11.95
N ALA A 152 10.44 13.00 12.19
CA ALA A 152 9.91 13.72 13.35
C ALA A 152 10.30 13.03 14.67
N VAL A 153 10.17 11.70 14.73
CA VAL A 153 10.56 10.88 15.91
C VAL A 153 12.05 11.01 16.20
N GLN A 154 12.91 10.96 15.18
CA GLN A 154 14.36 11.08 15.33
C GLN A 154 14.77 12.49 15.79
N ALA A 155 14.10 13.54 15.33
CA ALA A 155 14.38 14.92 15.76
C ALA A 155 14.16 15.10 17.27
N GLU A 156 13.22 14.37 17.85
CA GLU A 156 12.91 14.37 19.29
C GLU A 156 13.73 13.33 20.09
N ASN A 157 14.58 12.53 19.44
CA ASN A 157 15.36 11.44 20.03
C ASN A 157 14.50 10.42 20.80
N LEU A 158 13.31 10.09 20.29
CA LEU A 158 12.39 9.11 20.86
C LEU A 158 12.60 7.73 20.25
N ASP A 159 12.40 6.67 21.05
CA ASP A 159 12.33 5.28 20.57
C ASP A 159 10.87 4.90 20.27
N VAL A 160 10.44 5.17 19.04
CA VAL A 160 9.10 4.85 18.56
C VAL A 160 9.24 3.86 17.40
N LYS A 161 8.50 2.75 17.45
CA LYS A 161 8.47 1.77 16.36
C LYS A 161 7.58 2.28 15.24
N VAL A 162 8.12 2.41 14.04
CA VAL A 162 7.38 2.90 12.87
C VAL A 162 7.31 1.79 11.83
N ILE A 163 6.07 1.48 11.40
CA ILE A 163 5.77 0.52 10.33
C ILE A 163 5.14 1.28 9.16
N GLY A 164 5.64 1.00 7.96
CA GLY A 164 5.09 1.51 6.70
C GLY A 164 4.32 0.47 5.90
N THR A 165 3.95 0.83 4.70
CA THR A 165 3.38 -0.05 3.68
C THR A 165 3.90 0.41 2.32
N ASP A 166 4.25 -0.49 1.45
CA ASP A 166 4.60 -0.50 0.03
C ASP A 166 5.87 -1.32 -0.23
N GLY A 167 6.87 -1.31 0.68
CA GLY A 167 8.16 -2.00 0.47
C GLY A 167 9.09 -1.23 -0.47
N THR A 168 9.08 0.10 -0.41
CA THR A 168 9.93 0.94 -1.24
C THR A 168 11.42 0.78 -0.91
N GLU A 169 12.29 1.03 -1.88
CA GLU A 169 13.75 0.93 -1.67
C GLU A 169 14.23 1.81 -0.50
N GLU A 170 13.70 3.06 -0.36
CA GLU A 170 14.03 3.96 0.75
C GLU A 170 13.64 3.37 2.11
N ALA A 171 12.43 2.77 2.20
CA ALA A 171 11.96 2.15 3.43
C ALA A 171 12.77 0.89 3.77
N VAL A 172 13.02 0.02 2.80
CA VAL A 172 13.81 -1.21 2.99
C VAL A 172 15.23 -0.87 3.41
N GLN A 173 15.88 0.13 2.80
CA GLN A 173 17.18 0.61 3.24
C GLN A 173 17.13 1.18 4.67
N SER A 174 16.07 1.90 5.03
CA SER A 174 15.88 2.43 6.39
C SER A 174 15.71 1.32 7.43
N ILE A 175 15.09 0.19 7.06
CA ILE A 175 14.98 -1.00 7.91
C ILE A 175 16.36 -1.63 8.12
N LEU A 176 17.17 -1.78 7.06
CA LEU A 176 18.54 -2.29 7.15
C LEU A 176 19.42 -1.43 8.06
N ASP A 177 19.26 -0.11 7.97
CA ASP A 177 19.95 0.86 8.84
C ASP A 177 19.47 0.80 10.31
N GLY A 178 18.42 0.03 10.61
CA GLY A 178 17.83 -0.10 11.94
C GLY A 178 17.03 1.12 12.39
N LYS A 179 16.53 1.93 11.46
CA LYS A 179 15.76 3.15 11.71
C LYS A 179 14.25 2.91 11.63
N LEU A 180 13.77 2.37 10.50
CA LEU A 180 12.39 1.92 10.35
C LEU A 180 12.25 0.50 10.92
N ALA A 181 11.15 0.20 11.60
CA ALA A 181 10.95 -1.10 12.23
C ALA A 181 10.52 -2.19 11.24
N GLY A 182 9.77 -1.81 10.20
CA GLY A 182 9.34 -2.70 9.14
C GLY A 182 8.44 -2.02 8.12
N THR A 183 8.08 -2.74 7.07
CA THR A 183 7.06 -2.35 6.08
C THR A 183 6.32 -3.57 5.56
N ILE A 184 5.07 -3.37 5.15
CA ILE A 184 4.29 -4.38 4.44
C ILE A 184 4.46 -4.12 2.94
N ALA A 185 5.31 -4.90 2.31
CA ALA A 185 5.62 -4.74 0.89
C ALA A 185 4.45 -5.22 0.02
N GLN A 186 4.04 -4.40 -0.91
CA GLN A 186 3.19 -4.79 -2.03
C GLN A 186 4.04 -5.52 -3.08
N SER A 187 3.40 -6.17 -4.04
CA SER A 187 4.09 -6.89 -5.11
C SER A 187 3.74 -6.36 -6.51
N PRO A 188 4.22 -5.17 -6.91
CA PRO A 188 3.97 -4.63 -8.26
C PRO A 188 4.46 -5.55 -9.38
N TYR A 189 5.56 -6.27 -9.13
CA TYR A 189 6.07 -7.29 -10.06
C TYR A 189 5.02 -8.39 -10.32
N ASN A 190 4.43 -8.96 -9.25
CA ASN A 190 3.38 -9.96 -9.39
C ASN A 190 2.11 -9.40 -10.02
N MET A 191 1.73 -8.15 -9.71
CA MET A 191 0.59 -7.50 -10.36
C MET A 191 0.78 -7.47 -11.88
N GLY A 192 1.95 -7.05 -12.35
CA GLY A 192 2.28 -7.03 -13.77
C GLY A 192 2.34 -8.44 -14.38
N TYR A 193 3.02 -9.38 -13.72
CA TYR A 193 3.16 -10.75 -14.18
C TYR A 193 1.80 -11.47 -14.30
N GLN A 194 1.01 -11.44 -13.23
CA GLN A 194 -0.34 -12.03 -13.22
C GLN A 194 -1.28 -11.30 -14.18
N GLY A 195 -1.11 -9.98 -14.34
CA GLY A 195 -1.85 -9.20 -15.32
C GLY A 195 -1.69 -9.74 -16.73
N VAL A 196 -0.45 -9.95 -17.17
CA VAL A 196 -0.16 -10.53 -18.50
C VAL A 196 -0.64 -11.98 -18.61
N GLU A 197 -0.39 -12.80 -17.58
CA GLU A 197 -0.81 -14.20 -17.57
C GLU A 197 -2.34 -14.32 -17.70
N ASN A 198 -3.10 -13.55 -16.94
CA ASN A 198 -4.56 -13.57 -16.96
C ASN A 198 -5.13 -12.93 -18.25
N ALA A 199 -4.49 -11.91 -18.80
CA ALA A 199 -4.85 -11.38 -20.12
C ALA A 199 -4.75 -12.48 -21.21
N LEU A 200 -3.67 -13.28 -21.19
CA LEU A 200 -3.50 -14.39 -22.13
C LEU A 200 -4.55 -15.50 -21.94
N LYS A 201 -4.96 -15.78 -20.68
CA LYS A 201 -6.06 -16.73 -20.41
C LYS A 201 -7.38 -16.25 -21.01
N VAL A 202 -7.74 -15.00 -20.74
CA VAL A 202 -8.98 -14.39 -21.27
C VAL A 202 -9.00 -14.37 -22.79
N MET A 203 -7.88 -14.02 -23.43
CA MET A 203 -7.77 -14.05 -24.90
C MET A 203 -7.94 -15.45 -25.50
N LYS A 204 -7.71 -16.52 -24.71
CA LYS A 204 -7.97 -17.91 -25.10
C LYS A 204 -9.40 -18.37 -24.78
N GLY A 205 -10.22 -17.51 -24.17
CA GLY A 205 -11.58 -17.84 -23.73
C GLY A 205 -11.65 -18.61 -22.41
N GLU A 206 -10.57 -18.60 -21.62
CA GLU A 206 -10.54 -19.20 -20.29
C GLU A 206 -11.17 -18.23 -19.27
N SER A 207 -11.84 -18.77 -18.24
CA SER A 207 -12.36 -17.97 -17.14
C SER A 207 -11.27 -17.63 -16.14
N ILE A 208 -11.35 -16.44 -15.55
CA ILE A 208 -10.49 -15.97 -14.47
C ILE A 208 -11.35 -15.38 -13.35
N ASP A 209 -10.77 -15.23 -12.16
CA ASP A 209 -11.46 -14.61 -11.01
C ASP A 209 -11.65 -13.10 -11.24
N GLU A 210 -12.74 -12.54 -10.74
CA GLU A 210 -13.05 -11.10 -10.82
C GLU A 210 -12.07 -10.23 -10.03
N ARG A 211 -11.44 -10.83 -8.99
CA ARG A 211 -10.42 -10.19 -8.16
C ARG A 211 -9.29 -11.19 -7.86
N ILE A 212 -8.06 -10.74 -8.02
CA ILE A 212 -6.85 -11.55 -7.83
C ILE A 212 -5.93 -10.81 -6.86
N ASP A 213 -5.62 -11.44 -5.74
CA ASP A 213 -4.66 -10.92 -4.78
C ASP A 213 -3.23 -11.12 -5.31
N ALA A 214 -2.47 -10.02 -5.40
CA ALA A 214 -1.07 -10.06 -5.83
C ALA A 214 -0.11 -10.52 -4.72
N GLY A 215 -0.62 -10.65 -3.48
CA GLY A 215 0.15 -10.97 -2.30
C GLY A 215 0.85 -9.77 -1.66
N ILE A 216 1.33 -10.00 -0.44
CA ILE A 216 2.13 -9.05 0.34
C ILE A 216 3.29 -9.79 1.01
N ASP A 217 4.37 -9.07 1.31
CA ASP A 217 5.48 -9.57 2.10
C ASP A 217 5.71 -8.67 3.33
N ILE A 218 5.97 -9.29 4.48
CA ILE A 218 6.34 -8.57 5.71
C ILE A 218 7.86 -8.39 5.70
N ILE A 219 8.30 -7.14 5.58
CA ILE A 219 9.72 -6.81 5.54
C ILE A 219 10.16 -6.27 6.89
N THR A 220 11.11 -6.99 7.47
CA THR A 220 11.80 -6.64 8.71
C THR A 220 13.31 -6.70 8.49
N LYS A 221 14.11 -6.43 9.52
CA LYS A 221 15.57 -6.50 9.40
C LYS A 221 16.08 -7.87 8.98
N GLU A 222 15.32 -8.95 9.20
CA GLU A 222 15.70 -10.32 8.91
C GLU A 222 15.77 -10.62 7.41
N ASN A 223 14.87 -10.00 6.61
CA ASN A 223 14.73 -10.25 5.17
C ASN A 223 14.90 -8.99 4.29
N ALA A 224 15.17 -7.83 4.90
CA ALA A 224 15.29 -6.58 4.17
C ALA A 224 16.43 -6.58 3.12
N GLN A 225 17.52 -7.32 3.36
CA GLN A 225 18.61 -7.41 2.37
C GLN A 225 18.15 -8.16 1.12
N GLU A 226 17.44 -9.27 1.29
CA GLU A 226 16.89 -10.05 0.16
C GLU A 226 15.90 -9.21 -0.65
N GLN A 227 15.02 -8.47 0.04
CA GLN A 227 14.08 -7.56 -0.62
C GLN A 227 14.80 -6.45 -1.40
N LEU A 228 15.85 -5.85 -0.82
CA LEU A 228 16.62 -4.80 -1.50
C LEU A 228 17.32 -5.33 -2.75
N ASP A 229 17.89 -6.52 -2.68
CA ASP A 229 18.55 -7.18 -3.81
C ASP A 229 17.54 -7.50 -4.92
N PHE A 230 16.34 -7.97 -4.55
CA PHE A 230 15.25 -8.19 -5.49
C PHE A 230 14.82 -6.89 -6.19
N LEU A 231 14.56 -5.80 -5.43
CA LEU A 231 14.17 -4.50 -5.99
C LEU A 231 15.20 -3.98 -6.99
N LYS A 232 16.49 -4.09 -6.69
CA LYS A 232 17.56 -3.71 -7.60
C LYS A 232 17.59 -4.56 -8.86
N SER A 233 17.33 -5.86 -8.75
CA SER A 233 17.34 -6.79 -9.89
C SER A 233 16.25 -6.53 -10.91
N ILE A 234 15.12 -5.92 -10.49
CA ILE A 234 13.99 -5.60 -11.39
C ILE A 234 14.02 -4.15 -11.88
N SER A 235 14.95 -3.33 -11.40
CA SER A 235 15.13 -1.93 -11.81
C SER A 235 16.18 -1.76 -12.90
N GLU A 236 16.96 -2.81 -13.21
CA GLU A 236 17.94 -2.87 -14.31
C GLU A 236 17.29 -3.35 -15.63
#